data_9e40f28a187a8067500c137bdac40b83
#
_entry.id   9e40f28a187a8067500c137bdac40b83
#
_cell.length_a   1.000
_cell.length_b   1.000
_cell.length_c   1.000
_cell.angle_alpha   90.00
_cell.angle_beta   90.00
_cell.angle_gamma   90.00
#
_symmetry.space_group_name_H-M   'P 1'
#
loop_
_entity.id
_entity.type
_entity.pdbx_description
1 polymer ?
#
loop_
_entity_poly.entity_id
_entity_poly.type
_entity_poly.pdbx_seq_one_letter_code
_entity_poly.pdbx_strand_id
1 'polypeptide(L)'
;MCSLETYKIDLKGLKEDETVLDFDLCDDFFQSLDGSQLEHGALHVSVSIRKMTGFFELLFHTEGSVTVSCDRCLDDMEQPIATDNRMMVKLGDTYSDDDDTVTIDENEGILDLSWFIYEFIMLAIPIKHVHAPGKCNSAMTQKLEELSGAVRSGEEEAEAIDPRWEKLKNLKV
;
A
#
# COMPACT_ATOMS: atom_id res chain seq x y z
N MET A 1 4.47 -6.20 -22.44
CA MET A 1 3.07 -6.24 -21.97
C MET A 1 3.02 -7.32 -20.90
N CYS A 2 2.95 -6.91 -19.66
CA CYS A 2 2.76 -7.84 -18.52
C CYS A 2 1.30 -8.32 -18.61
N SER A 3 1.07 -9.62 -18.80
CA SER A 3 -0.30 -10.15 -18.82
C SER A 3 -0.71 -10.45 -17.38
N LEU A 4 -1.80 -9.88 -16.88
CA LEU A 4 -2.35 -10.20 -15.55
C LEU A 4 -2.71 -11.67 -15.39
N GLU A 5 -2.83 -12.41 -16.50
CA GLU A 5 -3.03 -13.87 -16.47
C GLU A 5 -1.91 -14.63 -15.74
N THR A 6 -0.70 -14.06 -15.67
CA THR A 6 0.45 -14.66 -14.97
C THR A 6 0.22 -14.72 -13.44
N TYR A 7 -0.64 -13.84 -12.90
CA TYR A 7 -0.95 -13.76 -11.48
C TYR A 7 -2.14 -14.63 -11.08
N LYS A 8 -2.77 -15.34 -12.03
CA LYS A 8 -3.84 -16.30 -11.77
C LYS A 8 -3.26 -17.67 -11.47
N ILE A 9 -3.58 -18.20 -10.30
CA ILE A 9 -3.04 -19.46 -9.79
C ILE A 9 -4.18 -20.47 -9.63
N ASP A 10 -4.01 -21.64 -10.21
CA ASP A 10 -4.88 -22.80 -9.96
C ASP A 10 -4.43 -23.50 -8.67
N LEU A 11 -5.10 -23.22 -7.55
CA LEU A 11 -4.80 -23.80 -6.24
C LEU A 11 -5.14 -25.30 -6.18
N LYS A 12 -6.08 -25.79 -6.98
CA LYS A 12 -6.44 -27.21 -7.04
C LYS A 12 -5.40 -28.03 -7.81
N GLY A 13 -4.76 -27.40 -8.80
CA GLY A 13 -3.72 -28.03 -9.61
C GLY A 13 -2.37 -28.19 -8.90
N LEU A 14 -2.18 -27.56 -7.73
CA LEU A 14 -0.94 -27.69 -6.97
C LEU A 14 -0.75 -29.10 -6.45
N LYS A 15 0.36 -29.71 -6.87
CA LYS A 15 0.72 -31.10 -6.53
C LYS A 15 1.54 -31.22 -5.25
N GLU A 16 2.25 -30.15 -4.91
CA GLU A 16 3.15 -30.11 -3.76
C GLU A 16 2.46 -29.45 -2.56
N ASP A 17 2.84 -29.85 -1.36
CA ASP A 17 2.30 -29.29 -0.13
C ASP A 17 2.77 -27.85 0.10
N GLU A 18 3.91 -27.47 -0.50
CA GLU A 18 4.46 -26.12 -0.52
C GLU A 18 4.96 -25.76 -1.92
N THR A 19 4.51 -24.62 -2.44
CA THR A 19 4.90 -24.09 -3.75
C THR A 19 5.33 -22.64 -3.59
N VAL A 20 6.45 -22.25 -4.18
CA VAL A 20 6.93 -20.87 -4.20
C VAL A 20 6.82 -20.33 -5.61
N LEU A 21 6.27 -19.13 -5.75
CA LEU A 21 6.13 -18.41 -7.00
C LEU A 21 6.79 -17.04 -6.85
N ASP A 22 7.59 -16.67 -7.83
CA ASP A 22 8.29 -15.39 -7.86
C ASP A 22 7.77 -14.54 -9.00
N PHE A 23 7.52 -13.26 -8.71
CA PHE A 23 7.01 -12.28 -9.66
C PHE A 23 7.89 -11.02 -9.62
N ASP A 24 8.30 -10.57 -10.80
CA ASP A 24 8.95 -9.27 -10.97
C ASP A 24 7.91 -8.27 -11.47
N LEU A 25 7.61 -7.29 -10.65
CA LEU A 25 6.67 -6.22 -10.96
C LEU A 25 7.42 -5.05 -11.59
N CYS A 26 6.89 -4.56 -12.68
CA CYS A 26 7.38 -3.37 -13.38
C CYS A 26 6.19 -2.42 -13.65
N ASP A 27 6.46 -1.27 -14.26
CA ASP A 27 5.45 -0.27 -14.59
C ASP A 27 4.23 -0.84 -15.32
N ASP A 28 4.43 -1.79 -16.24
CA ASP A 28 3.35 -2.47 -16.97
C ASP A 28 2.34 -3.14 -16.04
N PHE A 29 2.76 -3.66 -14.88
CA PHE A 29 1.87 -4.27 -13.88
C PHE A 29 0.89 -3.23 -13.34
N PHE A 30 1.41 -2.10 -12.85
CA PHE A 30 0.60 -1.04 -12.26
C PHE A 30 -0.35 -0.41 -13.28
N GLN A 31 0.12 -0.21 -14.52
CA GLN A 31 -0.68 0.35 -15.61
C GLN A 31 -1.77 -0.61 -16.13
N SER A 32 -1.61 -1.92 -15.89
CA SER A 32 -2.59 -2.94 -16.29
C SER A 32 -3.72 -3.12 -15.29
N LEU A 33 -3.57 -2.59 -14.06
CA LEU A 33 -4.57 -2.68 -13.00
C LEU A 33 -5.56 -1.52 -13.08
N ASP A 34 -6.84 -1.83 -13.28
CA ASP A 34 -7.91 -0.84 -13.27
C ASP A 34 -8.02 -0.19 -11.87
N GLY A 35 -7.87 1.13 -11.80
CA GLY A 35 -7.96 1.89 -10.57
C GLY A 35 -6.66 1.97 -9.76
N SER A 36 -5.53 1.52 -10.31
CA SER A 36 -4.22 1.74 -9.70
C SER A 36 -3.92 3.23 -9.52
N GLN A 37 -3.44 3.61 -8.35
CA GLN A 37 -2.92 4.95 -8.04
C GLN A 37 -1.40 5.04 -8.29
N LEU A 38 -0.73 3.90 -8.44
CA LEU A 38 0.68 3.80 -8.77
C LEU A 38 0.83 3.58 -10.27
N GLU A 39 1.74 4.31 -10.88
CA GLU A 39 2.07 4.19 -12.30
C GLU A 39 3.44 3.54 -12.52
N HIS A 40 4.35 3.73 -11.57
CA HIS A 40 5.75 3.31 -11.68
C HIS A 40 6.24 2.58 -10.42
N GLY A 41 6.96 1.48 -10.65
CA GLY A 41 7.58 0.72 -9.60
C GLY A 41 8.41 -0.44 -10.13
N ALA A 42 9.36 -0.87 -9.29
CA ALA A 42 10.16 -2.05 -9.54
C ALA A 42 10.26 -2.85 -8.24
N LEU A 43 9.52 -3.97 -8.16
CA LEU A 43 9.46 -4.81 -6.98
C LEU A 43 9.59 -6.27 -7.35
N HIS A 44 10.13 -7.03 -6.41
CA HIS A 44 10.13 -8.49 -6.45
C HIS A 44 9.17 -9.01 -5.39
N VAL A 45 8.29 -9.93 -5.77
CA VAL A 45 7.31 -10.55 -4.89
C VAL A 45 7.49 -12.06 -4.92
N SER A 46 7.79 -12.64 -3.76
CA SER A 46 7.82 -14.08 -3.57
C SER A 46 6.58 -14.53 -2.80
N VAL A 47 5.83 -15.45 -3.35
CA VAL A 47 4.59 -15.98 -2.77
C VAL A 47 4.80 -17.46 -2.44
N SER A 48 4.83 -17.79 -1.15
CA SER A 48 4.87 -19.18 -0.68
C SER A 48 3.44 -19.64 -0.36
N ILE A 49 3.01 -20.68 -1.04
CA ILE A 49 1.68 -21.28 -0.92
C ILE A 49 1.81 -22.61 -0.20
N ARG A 50 1.16 -22.74 0.95
CA ARG A 50 1.11 -23.97 1.73
C ARG A 50 -0.30 -24.55 1.77
N LYS A 51 -0.41 -25.82 1.42
CA LYS A 51 -1.68 -26.54 1.50
C LYS A 51 -1.90 -27.05 2.92
N MET A 52 -2.97 -26.56 3.55
CA MET A 52 -3.38 -26.95 4.89
C MET A 52 -4.68 -27.76 4.83
N THR A 53 -5.10 -28.33 5.95
CA THR A 53 -6.38 -29.06 6.02
C THR A 53 -7.55 -28.08 5.93
N GLY A 54 -8.18 -28.00 4.75
CA GLY A 54 -9.37 -27.17 4.50
C GLY A 54 -9.10 -25.72 4.06
N PHE A 55 -7.84 -25.32 3.91
CA PHE A 55 -7.48 -23.99 3.39
C PHE A 55 -6.05 -23.98 2.84
N PHE A 56 -5.72 -22.92 2.12
CA PHE A 56 -4.36 -22.61 1.68
C PHE A 56 -3.86 -21.40 2.45
N GLU A 57 -2.61 -21.46 2.92
CA GLU A 57 -1.91 -20.35 3.50
C GLU A 57 -0.97 -19.75 2.46
N LEU A 58 -1.10 -18.47 2.19
CA LEU A 58 -0.24 -17.71 1.28
C LEU A 58 0.58 -16.71 2.10
N LEU A 59 1.89 -16.77 1.94
CA LEU A 59 2.84 -15.84 2.53
C LEU A 59 3.49 -15.04 1.41
N PHE A 60 3.36 -13.73 1.47
CA PHE A 60 3.90 -12.80 0.50
C PHE A 60 5.12 -12.11 1.11
N HIS A 61 6.21 -12.12 0.41
CA HIS A 61 7.40 -11.32 0.71
C HIS A 61 7.63 -10.37 -0.46
N THR A 62 7.57 -9.06 -0.20
CA THR A 62 7.65 -8.03 -1.24
C THR A 62 8.77 -7.06 -0.92
N GLU A 63 9.70 -6.90 -1.86
CA GLU A 63 10.82 -5.97 -1.75
C GLU A 63 10.98 -5.14 -3.04
N GLY A 64 11.40 -3.88 -2.90
CA GLY A 64 11.69 -3.01 -4.03
C GLY A 64 11.36 -1.55 -3.76
N SER A 65 10.94 -0.82 -4.80
CA SER A 65 10.54 0.59 -4.68
C SER A 65 9.38 0.92 -5.61
N VAL A 66 8.59 1.90 -5.20
CA VAL A 66 7.53 2.53 -6.00
C VAL A 66 7.76 4.02 -6.10
N THR A 67 7.27 4.63 -7.16
CA THR A 67 7.29 6.08 -7.32
C THR A 67 6.01 6.67 -6.76
N VAL A 68 6.14 7.61 -5.82
CA VAL A 68 5.03 8.33 -5.19
C VAL A 68 5.32 9.82 -5.19
N SER A 69 4.28 10.65 -5.12
CA SER A 69 4.46 12.11 -4.99
C SER A 69 4.80 12.48 -3.55
N CYS A 70 5.83 13.29 -3.36
CA CYS A 70 6.22 13.79 -2.05
C CYS A 70 5.12 14.67 -1.43
N ASP A 71 4.69 14.40 -0.19
CA ASP A 71 3.64 15.17 0.51
C ASP A 71 4.01 16.64 0.76
N ARG A 72 5.28 17.02 0.60
CA ARG A 72 5.74 18.40 0.86
C ARG A 72 5.91 19.21 -0.41
N CYS A 73 6.54 18.67 -1.45
CA CYS A 73 6.87 19.42 -2.66
C CYS A 73 6.12 18.95 -3.90
N LEU A 74 5.37 17.86 -3.81
CA LEU A 74 4.59 17.21 -4.88
C LEU A 74 5.43 16.68 -6.05
N ASP A 75 6.76 16.75 -5.97
CA ASP A 75 7.62 16.08 -6.95
C ASP A 75 7.69 14.59 -6.65
N ASP A 76 7.94 13.80 -7.67
CA ASP A 76 8.05 12.35 -7.56
C ASP A 76 9.27 11.94 -6.73
N MET A 77 9.09 10.87 -5.95
CA MET A 77 10.14 10.27 -5.15
C MET A 77 10.03 8.75 -5.16
N GLU A 78 11.17 8.10 -5.03
CA GLU A 78 11.21 6.66 -4.79
C GLU A 78 10.92 6.36 -3.31
N GLN A 79 9.92 5.53 -3.08
CA GLN A 79 9.58 5.01 -1.77
C GLN A 79 9.97 3.53 -1.72
N PRO A 80 10.93 3.15 -0.86
CA PRO A 80 11.28 1.75 -0.67
C PRO A 80 10.14 1.01 0.01
N ILE A 81 9.89 -0.20 -0.44
CA ILE A 81 8.89 -1.14 0.08
C ILE A 81 9.62 -2.40 0.52
N ALA A 82 9.35 -2.84 1.74
CA ALA A 82 9.74 -4.15 2.25
C ALA A 82 8.64 -4.59 3.21
N THR A 83 7.86 -5.59 2.83
CA THR A 83 6.70 -6.04 3.61
C THR A 83 6.49 -7.55 3.49
N ASP A 84 6.02 -8.12 4.60
CA ASP A 84 5.60 -9.51 4.70
C ASP A 84 4.10 -9.53 5.00
N ASN A 85 3.32 -10.20 4.17
CA ASN A 85 1.88 -10.30 4.33
C ASN A 85 1.45 -11.78 4.33
N ARG A 86 0.33 -12.05 4.97
CA ARG A 86 -0.25 -13.38 5.07
C ARG A 86 -1.72 -13.33 4.70
N MET A 87 -2.16 -14.31 3.93
CA MET A 87 -3.56 -14.48 3.55
C MET A 87 -3.95 -15.95 3.65
N MET A 88 -5.18 -16.22 4.04
CA MET A 88 -5.75 -17.55 4.02
C MET A 88 -6.79 -17.65 2.91
N VAL A 89 -6.75 -18.74 2.14
CA VAL A 89 -7.71 -18.99 1.05
C VAL A 89 -8.44 -20.28 1.28
N LYS A 90 -9.76 -20.22 1.20
CA LYS A 90 -10.65 -21.38 1.27
C LYS A 90 -11.36 -21.60 -0.05
N LEU A 91 -11.66 -22.87 -0.33
CA LEU A 91 -12.57 -23.23 -1.41
C LEU A 91 -14.00 -23.28 -0.87
N GLY A 92 -14.93 -22.65 -1.56
CA GLY A 92 -16.33 -22.59 -1.14
C GLY A 92 -17.28 -22.38 -2.32
N ASP A 93 -18.57 -22.26 -2.04
CA ASP A 93 -19.60 -22.14 -3.09
C ASP A 93 -19.65 -20.76 -3.75
N THR A 94 -19.18 -19.72 -3.04
CA THR A 94 -19.20 -18.32 -3.52
C THR A 94 -17.96 -17.58 -3.07
N TYR A 95 -17.53 -16.63 -3.90
CA TYR A 95 -16.45 -15.72 -3.55
C TYR A 95 -16.84 -14.86 -2.34
N SER A 96 -15.98 -14.79 -1.33
CA SER A 96 -16.06 -13.80 -0.25
C SER A 96 -14.64 -13.39 0.15
N ASP A 97 -14.51 -12.14 0.59
CA ASP A 97 -13.29 -11.56 1.11
C ASP A 97 -13.62 -11.00 2.50
N ASP A 98 -13.30 -11.78 3.53
CA ASP A 98 -13.59 -11.48 4.92
C ASP A 98 -12.28 -11.42 5.73
N ASP A 99 -11.87 -10.22 6.12
CA ASP A 99 -10.65 -9.96 6.89
C ASP A 99 -9.41 -10.65 6.26
N ASP A 100 -8.84 -11.64 6.95
CA ASP A 100 -7.64 -12.38 6.49
C ASP A 100 -7.97 -13.63 5.67
N THR A 101 -9.25 -13.88 5.33
CA THR A 101 -9.68 -15.11 4.66
C THR A 101 -10.46 -14.81 3.40
N VAL A 102 -9.91 -15.21 2.27
CA VAL A 102 -10.56 -15.15 0.96
C VAL A 102 -11.18 -16.50 0.65
N THR A 103 -12.45 -16.52 0.23
CA THR A 103 -13.11 -17.73 -0.27
C THR A 103 -13.26 -17.62 -1.77
N ILE A 104 -12.77 -18.60 -2.50
CA ILE A 104 -12.90 -18.68 -3.96
C ILE A 104 -13.81 -19.85 -4.35
N ASP A 105 -14.44 -19.73 -5.53
CA ASP A 105 -15.33 -20.78 -6.06
C ASP A 105 -14.57 -22.11 -6.18
N GLU A 106 -15.11 -23.14 -5.50
CA GLU A 106 -14.53 -24.46 -5.55
C GLU A 106 -14.52 -25.05 -6.98
N ASN A 107 -15.45 -24.69 -7.85
CA ASN A 107 -15.49 -25.24 -9.20
C ASN A 107 -14.33 -24.74 -10.06
N GLU A 108 -13.97 -23.48 -9.94
CA GLU A 108 -12.86 -22.87 -10.69
C GLU A 108 -11.51 -23.12 -10.02
N GLY A 109 -11.41 -22.91 -8.71
CA GLY A 109 -10.19 -23.07 -7.93
C GLY A 109 -9.07 -22.10 -8.33
N ILE A 110 -9.40 -21.04 -9.08
CA ILE A 110 -8.46 -20.04 -9.59
C ILE A 110 -8.48 -18.82 -8.67
N LEU A 111 -7.31 -18.43 -8.20
CA LEU A 111 -7.09 -17.22 -7.42
C LEU A 111 -6.29 -16.20 -8.25
N ASP A 112 -6.80 -14.98 -8.39
CA ASP A 112 -6.07 -13.87 -8.97
C ASP A 112 -5.34 -13.10 -7.85
N LEU A 113 -4.00 -13.09 -7.89
CA LEU A 113 -3.16 -12.43 -6.90
C LEU A 113 -2.88 -10.98 -7.22
N SER A 114 -3.16 -10.50 -8.42
CA SER A 114 -2.72 -9.19 -8.89
C SER A 114 -3.21 -8.05 -7.99
N TRP A 115 -4.50 -8.10 -7.61
CA TRP A 115 -5.08 -7.07 -6.75
C TRP A 115 -4.57 -7.14 -5.31
N PHE A 116 -4.42 -8.33 -4.73
CA PHE A 116 -3.88 -8.50 -3.38
C PHE A 116 -2.43 -8.04 -3.26
N ILE A 117 -1.59 -8.35 -4.26
CA ILE A 117 -0.21 -7.85 -4.32
C ILE A 117 -0.20 -6.33 -4.34
N TYR A 118 -1.04 -5.71 -5.16
CA TYR A 118 -1.16 -4.25 -5.23
C TYR A 118 -1.60 -3.65 -3.88
N GLU A 119 -2.61 -4.20 -3.24
CA GLU A 119 -3.10 -3.74 -1.93
C GLU A 119 -2.02 -3.84 -0.85
N PHE A 120 -1.27 -4.92 -0.79
CA PHE A 120 -0.16 -5.07 0.17
C PHE A 120 0.94 -4.03 -0.06
N ILE A 121 1.24 -3.71 -1.32
CA ILE A 121 2.17 -2.63 -1.65
C ILE A 121 1.62 -1.29 -1.19
N MET A 122 0.36 -0.98 -1.48
CA MET A 122 -0.29 0.26 -1.06
C MET A 122 -0.32 0.44 0.46
N LEU A 123 -0.62 -0.63 1.20
CA LEU A 123 -0.63 -0.62 2.66
C LEU A 123 0.78 -0.47 3.27
N ALA A 124 1.83 -0.85 2.55
CA ALA A 124 3.21 -0.69 2.98
C ALA A 124 3.76 0.73 2.76
N ILE A 125 3.10 1.55 1.95
CA ILE A 125 3.49 2.95 1.76
C ILE A 125 3.17 3.73 3.04
N PRO A 126 4.15 4.43 3.66
CA PRO A 126 3.90 5.25 4.84
C PRO A 126 2.85 6.33 4.57
N ILE A 127 1.96 6.59 5.54
CA ILE A 127 0.94 7.67 5.44
C ILE A 127 1.58 9.02 5.12
N LYS A 128 2.80 9.26 5.62
CA LYS A 128 3.58 10.45 5.31
C LYS A 128 4.88 10.04 4.62
N HIS A 129 5.02 10.44 3.37
CA HIS A 129 6.21 10.18 2.57
C HIS A 129 6.74 11.50 2.00
N VAL A 130 7.96 11.83 2.39
CA VAL A 130 8.63 13.10 2.02
C VAL A 130 10.08 12.82 1.66
N HIS A 131 10.62 13.61 0.74
CA HIS A 131 12.05 13.55 0.43
C HIS A 131 12.92 13.70 1.69
N ALA A 132 14.07 13.10 1.65
CA ALA A 132 15.09 13.33 2.68
C ALA A 132 15.37 14.82 2.88
N PRO A 133 15.79 15.26 4.08
CA PRO A 133 16.04 16.67 4.37
C PRO A 133 16.92 17.34 3.31
N GLY A 134 16.46 18.47 2.76
CA GLY A 134 17.15 19.23 1.72
C GLY A 134 17.01 18.70 0.29
N LYS A 135 16.24 17.64 0.06
CA LYS A 135 15.99 17.06 -1.27
C LYS A 135 14.68 17.50 -1.93
N CYS A 136 13.81 18.17 -1.17
CA CYS A 136 12.57 18.72 -1.73
C CYS A 136 12.88 19.85 -2.71
N ASN A 137 11.97 20.07 -3.66
CA ASN A 137 11.99 21.16 -4.61
C ASN A 137 12.13 22.51 -3.89
N SER A 138 13.19 23.25 -4.20
CA SER A 138 13.53 24.49 -3.51
C SER A 138 12.48 25.59 -3.70
N ALA A 139 11.89 25.69 -4.90
CA ALA A 139 10.87 26.69 -5.19
C ALA A 139 9.59 26.46 -4.37
N MET A 140 9.19 25.19 -4.22
CA MET A 140 8.04 24.84 -3.42
C MET A 140 8.32 25.03 -1.92
N THR A 141 9.51 24.64 -1.45
CA THR A 141 9.93 24.82 -0.06
C THR A 141 9.93 26.30 0.33
N GLN A 142 10.46 27.18 -0.55
CA GLN A 142 10.46 28.64 -0.33
C GLN A 142 9.02 29.18 -0.22
N LYS A 143 8.11 28.78 -1.10
CA LYS A 143 6.70 29.18 -1.00
C LYS A 143 6.04 28.73 0.29
N LEU A 144 6.31 27.50 0.74
CA LEU A 144 5.79 27.00 2.00
C LEU A 144 6.33 27.81 3.20
N GLU A 145 7.61 28.22 3.16
CA GLU A 145 8.22 29.07 4.19
C GLU A 145 7.61 30.48 4.18
N GLU A 146 7.43 31.09 3.01
CA GLU A 146 6.75 32.38 2.88
C GLU A 146 5.35 32.38 3.45
N LEU A 147 4.56 31.34 3.12
CA LEU A 147 3.18 31.20 3.61
C LEU A 147 3.13 30.85 5.10
N SER A 148 4.06 30.04 5.60
CA SER A 148 4.12 29.70 7.04
C SER A 148 4.60 30.87 7.89
N GLY A 149 5.45 31.76 7.35
CA GLY A 149 5.89 32.97 7.99
C GLY A 149 4.76 34.00 8.20
N ALA A 150 3.81 34.06 7.27
CA ALA A 150 2.63 34.91 7.39
C ALA A 150 1.72 34.54 8.57
N VAL A 151 1.74 33.29 9.01
CA VAL A 151 1.02 32.85 10.22
C VAL A 151 1.80 33.15 11.51
N ARG A 152 3.14 33.30 11.43
CA ARG A 152 3.99 33.59 12.58
C ARG A 152 4.23 35.08 12.80
N SER A 153 3.99 35.94 11.82
CA SER A 153 4.10 37.38 11.94
C SER A 153 2.85 38.08 12.51
N GLY A 154 1.84 37.33 12.90
CA GLY A 154 0.86 37.80 13.85
C GLY A 154 1.57 37.95 15.19
N GLU A 155 1.84 39.20 15.56
CA GLU A 155 2.41 39.67 16.82
C GLU A 155 1.93 38.80 18.00
N GLU A 156 2.77 38.67 19.02
CA GLU A 156 2.43 38.23 20.36
C GLU A 156 1.29 39.09 20.96
N GLU A 157 0.12 39.05 20.33
CA GLU A 157 -1.11 39.42 21.00
C GLU A 157 -1.46 38.25 21.91
N ALA A 158 -1.28 38.53 23.21
CA ALA A 158 -1.68 37.67 24.31
C ALA A 158 -2.92 36.86 23.95
N GLU A 159 -2.78 35.54 24.01
CA GLU A 159 -3.75 34.49 23.88
C GLU A 159 -5.22 34.92 24.17
N ALA A 160 -5.85 35.58 23.23
CA ALA A 160 -7.30 35.64 23.21
C ALA A 160 -7.78 34.28 22.72
N ILE A 161 -7.95 33.38 23.66
CA ILE A 161 -8.55 32.07 23.37
C ILE A 161 -9.94 32.32 22.79
N ASP A 162 -10.20 31.75 21.60
CA ASP A 162 -11.52 31.81 20.98
C ASP A 162 -12.57 31.43 22.05
N PRO A 163 -13.57 32.29 22.30
CA PRO A 163 -14.60 32.06 23.34
C PRO A 163 -15.30 30.70 23.21
N ARG A 164 -15.30 30.09 22.02
CA ARG A 164 -15.84 28.77 21.78
C ARG A 164 -15.08 27.65 22.51
N TRP A 165 -13.77 27.85 22.76
CA TRP A 165 -12.88 26.89 23.41
C TRP A 165 -12.71 27.12 24.93
N GLU A 166 -13.26 28.20 25.48
CA GLU A 166 -13.12 28.57 26.89
C GLU A 166 -13.62 27.48 27.85
N LYS A 167 -14.67 26.75 27.44
CA LYS A 167 -15.19 25.63 28.21
C LYS A 167 -14.24 24.45 28.35
N LEU A 168 -13.27 24.30 27.43
CA LEU A 168 -12.29 23.20 27.48
C LEU A 168 -11.19 23.43 28.52
N LYS A 169 -10.94 24.68 28.94
CA LYS A 169 -9.97 24.99 30.02
C LYS A 169 -10.30 24.29 31.36
N ASN A 170 -11.56 23.97 31.59
CA ASN A 170 -12.05 23.41 32.84
C ASN A 170 -12.13 21.88 32.83
N LEU A 171 -11.74 21.22 31.73
CA LEU A 171 -11.63 19.77 31.67
C LEU A 171 -10.34 19.33 32.39
N LYS A 172 -10.52 18.76 33.59
CA LYS A 172 -9.46 18.03 34.28
C LYS A 172 -9.31 16.65 33.64
N VAL A 173 -8.13 16.37 33.08
CA VAL A 173 -7.70 15.02 32.65
C VAL A 173 -7.24 14.27 33.88
#